data_1db81a5ef299f25fcb41c541b77532f6
#
_entry.id   1db81a5ef299f25fcb41c541b77532f6
#
_cell.length_a   1.000
_cell.length_b   1.000
_cell.length_c   1.000
_cell.angle_alpha   90.00
_cell.angle_beta   90.00
_cell.angle_gamma   90.00
#
_symmetry.space_group_name_H-M   'P 1'
#
loop_
_entity.id
_entity.type
_entity.pdbx_description
1 polymer ?
#
loop_
_entity_poly.entity_id
_entity_poly.type
_entity_poly.pdbx_seq_one_letter_code
_entity_poly.pdbx_strand_id
1 'polypeptide(L)'
;MALKRFVIDGYGQLELNQVAFPRDGRIEAQCALGEDFAEVPAENGMLLAVDNINRVVKFPVSGEKFPIALNYSTEHMYSERHNALKDFSIKKDEKSGYFYPRLGYLSVQDKFTTNCLCFDTTEFANEKALMDAYKADKLKTTPLYGGISTMGAIKVSKTAPTEGPVLMAVLGTGAGSMPDGQFAIKFQVVAD
;
A
#
# COMPACT_ATOMS: atom_id res chain seq x y z
N MET A 1 1.59 -4.18 21.15
CA MET A 1 2.39 -3.66 20.03
C MET A 1 1.66 -2.46 19.46
N ALA A 2 2.32 -1.30 19.39
CA ALA A 2 1.70 -0.09 18.87
C ALA A 2 2.11 0.09 17.40
N LEU A 3 1.19 -0.23 16.49
CA LEU A 3 1.36 0.04 15.07
C LEU A 3 1.21 1.55 14.83
N LYS A 4 2.20 2.16 14.17
CA LYS A 4 2.23 3.59 13.89
C LYS A 4 2.23 3.83 12.39
N ARG A 5 1.33 4.70 11.92
CA ARG A 5 1.33 5.20 10.55
C ARG A 5 2.58 6.06 10.32
N PHE A 6 3.27 5.85 9.20
CA PHE A 6 4.34 6.73 8.75
C PHE A 6 3.75 8.10 8.38
N VAL A 7 4.34 9.17 8.89
CA VAL A 7 3.85 10.53 8.66
C VAL A 7 4.22 10.97 7.24
N ILE A 8 3.19 11.36 6.48
CA ILE A 8 3.30 11.87 5.11
C ILE A 8 2.51 13.17 4.98
N ASP A 9 2.84 13.97 3.99
CA ASP A 9 2.04 15.13 3.61
C ASP A 9 0.93 14.67 2.65
N GLY A 10 -0.32 14.82 3.07
CA GLY A 10 -1.49 14.37 2.32
C GLY A 10 -1.79 12.88 2.49
N TYR A 11 -2.18 12.22 1.41
CA TYR A 11 -2.55 10.81 1.36
C TYR A 11 -1.46 9.93 0.77
N GLY A 12 -1.60 8.62 0.94
CA GLY A 12 -0.70 7.62 0.38
C GLY A 12 -0.60 7.73 -1.15
N GLN A 13 0.63 7.65 -1.64
CA GLN A 13 0.97 7.71 -3.05
C GLN A 13 1.53 6.37 -3.50
N LEU A 14 1.36 6.06 -4.78
CA LEU A 14 1.81 4.82 -5.40
C LEU A 14 2.37 5.07 -6.79
N GLU A 15 3.51 4.46 -7.09
CA GLU A 15 4.05 4.31 -8.43
C GLU A 15 4.11 2.85 -8.82
N LEU A 16 3.46 2.48 -9.91
CA LEU A 16 3.51 1.16 -10.50
C LEU A 16 4.77 1.04 -11.37
N ASN A 17 5.82 0.44 -10.82
CA ASN A 17 7.08 0.31 -11.54
C ASN A 17 7.06 -0.86 -12.55
N GLN A 18 6.63 -2.05 -12.08
CA GLN A 18 6.51 -3.25 -12.90
C GLN A 18 5.49 -4.17 -12.23
N VAL A 19 4.25 -4.12 -12.66
CA VAL A 19 3.16 -4.95 -12.15
C VAL A 19 2.40 -5.58 -13.32
N ALA A 20 1.87 -6.78 -13.10
CA ALA A 20 1.20 -7.56 -14.15
C ALA A 20 -0.28 -7.15 -14.31
N PHE A 21 -0.98 -6.89 -13.21
CA PHE A 21 -2.44 -6.73 -13.20
C PHE A 21 -3.01 -5.65 -14.12
N PRO A 22 -2.41 -4.43 -14.33
CA PRO A 22 -2.99 -3.44 -15.23
C PRO A 22 -2.85 -3.83 -16.70
N ARG A 23 -1.93 -4.74 -17.04
CA ARG A 23 -1.63 -5.12 -18.44
C ARG A 23 -2.57 -6.17 -18.99
N ASP A 24 -3.18 -6.96 -18.12
CA ASP A 24 -4.03 -8.07 -18.51
C ASP A 24 -5.44 -7.64 -18.92
N GLY A 25 -5.79 -6.37 -18.74
CA GLY A 25 -7.12 -5.84 -19.02
C GLY A 25 -8.21 -6.44 -18.15
N ARG A 26 -7.86 -7.15 -17.10
CA ARG A 26 -8.80 -7.75 -16.16
C ARG A 26 -9.42 -6.69 -15.24
N ILE A 27 -10.70 -6.84 -14.98
CA ILE A 27 -11.33 -6.19 -13.84
C ILE A 27 -11.05 -7.06 -12.63
N GLU A 28 -10.08 -6.64 -11.83
CA GLU A 28 -9.60 -7.43 -10.69
C GLU A 28 -10.66 -7.57 -9.60
N ALA A 29 -11.26 -6.45 -9.20
CA ALA A 29 -12.37 -6.47 -8.26
C ALA A 29 -13.28 -5.25 -8.44
N GLN A 30 -14.58 -5.46 -8.38
CA GLN A 30 -15.61 -4.42 -8.35
C GLN A 30 -16.32 -4.46 -7.00
N CYS A 31 -15.63 -3.99 -5.96
CA CYS A 31 -16.12 -4.01 -4.60
C CYS A 31 -16.17 -2.58 -4.03
N ALA A 32 -17.26 -2.24 -3.35
CA ALA A 32 -17.40 -0.95 -2.71
C ALA A 32 -16.59 -0.90 -1.41
N LEU A 33 -16.21 0.29 -0.97
CA LEU A 33 -15.60 0.49 0.34
C LEU A 33 -16.57 0.08 1.46
N GLY A 34 -16.10 -0.76 2.38
CA GLY A 34 -16.84 -1.22 3.54
C GLY A 34 -16.93 -0.18 4.68
N GLU A 35 -17.47 -0.60 5.81
CA GLU A 35 -17.67 0.27 6.98
C GLU A 35 -16.35 0.77 7.59
N ASP A 36 -15.26 0.04 7.41
CA ASP A 36 -13.93 0.44 7.86
C ASP A 36 -13.49 1.81 7.30
N PHE A 37 -14.09 2.21 6.19
CA PHE A 37 -13.79 3.47 5.49
C PHE A 37 -14.80 4.60 5.79
N ALA A 38 -15.64 4.46 6.80
CA ALA A 38 -16.60 5.51 7.18
C ALA A 38 -15.88 6.82 7.58
N GLU A 39 -14.80 6.70 8.34
CA GLU A 39 -14.03 7.85 8.86
C GLU A 39 -12.63 7.99 8.22
N VAL A 40 -12.13 6.93 7.61
CA VAL A 40 -10.77 6.88 7.03
C VAL A 40 -10.87 6.60 5.55
N PRO A 41 -10.29 7.43 4.68
CA PRO A 41 -10.33 7.19 3.25
C PRO A 41 -9.45 6.01 2.82
N ALA A 42 -9.79 5.40 1.69
CA ALA A 42 -8.88 4.49 1.02
C ALA A 42 -7.82 5.29 0.25
N GLU A 43 -6.54 4.98 0.52
CA GLU A 43 -5.39 5.65 -0.06
C GLU A 43 -4.67 4.72 -1.04
N ASN A 44 -3.97 5.30 -2.01
CA ASN A 44 -3.12 4.51 -2.91
C ASN A 44 -1.95 3.87 -2.15
N GLY A 45 -1.61 2.65 -2.55
CA GLY A 45 -0.60 1.85 -1.89
C GLY A 45 -1.11 1.07 -0.67
N MET A 46 -2.38 1.18 -0.30
CA MET A 46 -2.98 0.31 0.71
C MET A 46 -3.11 -1.12 0.19
N LEU A 47 -2.85 -2.09 1.07
CA LEU A 47 -3.18 -3.50 0.90
C LEU A 47 -4.52 -3.76 1.57
N LEU A 48 -5.51 -4.17 0.81
CA LEU A 48 -6.89 -4.29 1.25
C LEU A 48 -7.43 -5.71 1.05
N ALA A 49 -8.25 -6.18 1.98
CA ALA A 49 -8.94 -7.46 1.88
C ALA A 49 -10.19 -7.30 1.01
N VAL A 50 -10.37 -8.21 0.05
CA VAL A 50 -11.43 -8.15 -0.95
C VAL A 50 -12.43 -9.28 -0.73
N ASP A 51 -13.58 -8.94 -0.18
CA ASP A 51 -14.71 -9.87 -0.04
C ASP A 51 -15.55 -9.85 -1.33
N ASN A 52 -15.20 -10.74 -2.26
CA ASN A 52 -15.91 -10.86 -3.53
C ASN A 52 -17.34 -11.39 -3.41
N ILE A 53 -17.68 -12.05 -2.30
CA ILE A 53 -19.02 -12.60 -2.06
C ILE A 53 -19.98 -11.48 -1.71
N ASN A 54 -19.58 -10.64 -0.74
CA ASN A 54 -20.37 -9.50 -0.31
C ASN A 54 -20.07 -8.23 -1.13
N ARG A 55 -19.09 -8.28 -2.03
CA ARG A 55 -18.63 -7.17 -2.87
C ARG A 55 -18.18 -5.95 -2.07
N VAL A 56 -17.42 -6.21 -1.01
CA VAL A 56 -16.94 -5.19 -0.06
C VAL A 56 -15.44 -5.27 0.10
N VAL A 57 -14.81 -4.10 0.17
CA VAL A 57 -13.39 -3.93 0.49
C VAL A 57 -13.26 -3.50 1.95
N LYS A 58 -12.33 -4.10 2.68
CA LYS A 58 -12.09 -3.83 4.10
C LYS A 58 -10.60 -3.84 4.45
N PHE A 59 -10.26 -3.34 5.62
CA PHE A 59 -8.90 -3.51 6.13
C PHE A 59 -8.62 -4.98 6.47
N PRO A 60 -7.40 -5.47 6.18
CA PRO A 60 -7.02 -6.83 6.57
C PRO A 60 -7.03 -7.00 8.09
N VAL A 61 -7.40 -8.18 8.54
CA VAL A 61 -7.32 -8.60 9.95
C VAL A 61 -6.27 -9.70 10.10
N SER A 62 -5.84 -9.96 11.33
CA SER A 62 -4.97 -11.13 11.59
C SER A 62 -5.73 -12.41 11.27
N GLY A 63 -5.09 -13.33 10.56
CA GLY A 63 -5.73 -14.55 10.05
C GLY A 63 -6.66 -14.29 8.86
N GLU A 64 -6.43 -13.21 8.10
CA GLU A 64 -7.25 -12.83 6.95
C GLU A 64 -7.34 -13.97 5.92
N LYS A 65 -8.58 -14.29 5.51
CA LYS A 65 -8.88 -15.36 4.56
C LYS A 65 -9.28 -14.86 3.17
N PHE A 66 -9.59 -13.56 3.09
CA PHE A 66 -9.93 -12.96 1.82
C PHE A 66 -8.66 -12.60 1.04
N PRO A 67 -8.73 -12.63 -0.30
CA PRO A 67 -7.61 -12.19 -1.13
C PRO A 67 -7.22 -10.75 -0.80
N ILE A 68 -5.92 -10.48 -0.82
CA ILE A 68 -5.37 -9.15 -0.59
C ILE A 68 -5.06 -8.51 -1.94
N ALA A 69 -5.52 -7.28 -2.12
CA ALA A 69 -5.26 -6.50 -3.31
C ALA A 69 -4.62 -5.14 -2.99
N LEU A 70 -3.82 -4.64 -3.91
CA LEU A 70 -3.22 -3.31 -3.86
C LEU A 70 -4.20 -2.28 -4.42
N ASN A 71 -4.46 -1.20 -3.67
CA ASN A 71 -5.23 -0.06 -4.17
C ASN A 71 -4.34 0.85 -5.02
N TYR A 72 -4.71 1.03 -6.31
CA TYR A 72 -3.98 1.83 -7.30
C TYR A 72 -4.88 2.80 -8.07
N SER A 73 -5.79 3.41 -7.39
CA SER A 73 -6.90 4.19 -7.99
C SER A 73 -6.49 5.48 -8.71
N THR A 74 -5.28 5.98 -8.51
CA THR A 74 -4.81 7.26 -9.09
C THR A 74 -4.57 7.25 -10.59
N GLU A 75 -4.42 6.10 -11.24
CA GLU A 75 -4.14 6.07 -12.69
C GLU A 75 -5.24 6.71 -13.57
N HIS A 76 -6.38 7.06 -12.97
CA HIS A 76 -7.51 7.65 -13.69
C HIS A 76 -7.76 9.13 -13.40
N MET A 77 -6.86 9.80 -12.68
CA MET A 77 -7.05 11.23 -12.41
C MET A 77 -6.53 12.08 -13.57
N TYR A 78 -7.46 12.52 -14.39
CA TYR A 78 -7.19 13.41 -15.54
C TYR A 78 -6.98 14.89 -15.16
N SER A 79 -6.93 15.23 -13.89
CA SER A 79 -6.80 16.63 -13.44
C SER A 79 -5.44 16.92 -12.81
N GLU A 80 -4.38 16.72 -13.57
CA GLU A 80 -3.00 17.04 -13.13
C GLU A 80 -2.80 18.52 -12.76
N ARG A 81 -3.71 19.41 -13.17
CA ARG A 81 -3.59 20.84 -12.92
C ARG A 81 -4.05 21.28 -11.54
N HIS A 82 -4.81 20.48 -10.84
CA HIS A 82 -5.48 20.90 -9.59
C HIS A 82 -5.17 20.01 -8.38
N ASN A 83 -4.78 18.75 -8.59
CA ASN A 83 -4.52 17.81 -7.51
C ASN A 83 -3.19 17.10 -7.73
N ALA A 84 -2.28 17.23 -6.76
CA ALA A 84 -1.10 16.37 -6.72
C ALA A 84 -1.51 14.95 -6.31
N LEU A 85 -0.67 13.93 -6.57
CA LEU A 85 -0.91 12.55 -6.16
C LEU A 85 -1.24 12.43 -4.67
N LYS A 86 -0.61 13.26 -3.85
CA LYS A 86 -0.79 13.32 -2.39
C LYS A 86 -2.18 13.83 -1.95
N ASP A 87 -2.92 14.48 -2.83
CA ASP A 87 -4.25 15.04 -2.50
C ASP A 87 -5.39 14.06 -2.82
N PHE A 88 -5.05 12.89 -3.40
CA PHE A 88 -6.04 11.91 -3.83
C PHE A 88 -6.31 10.84 -2.78
N SER A 89 -7.57 10.69 -2.45
CA SER A 89 -8.09 9.56 -1.66
C SER A 89 -9.52 9.24 -2.07
N ILE A 90 -9.95 8.00 -1.84
CA ILE A 90 -11.33 7.59 -2.06
C ILE A 90 -12.04 7.57 -0.72
N LYS A 91 -13.07 8.41 -0.57
CA LYS A 91 -13.92 8.42 0.63
C LYS A 91 -15.17 7.61 0.38
N LYS A 92 -15.62 6.87 1.39
CA LYS A 92 -16.94 6.27 1.38
C LYS A 92 -17.96 7.42 1.43
N ASP A 93 -18.75 7.58 0.37
CA ASP A 93 -19.83 8.57 0.33
C ASP A 93 -21.17 7.87 0.52
N GLU A 94 -21.80 8.10 1.66
CA GLU A 94 -23.10 7.54 1.99
C GLU A 94 -24.21 8.02 1.04
N LYS A 95 -24.05 9.17 0.39
CA LYS A 95 -25.06 9.76 -0.49
C LYS A 95 -25.01 9.22 -1.91
N SER A 96 -23.82 8.93 -2.42
CA SER A 96 -23.65 8.42 -3.79
C SER A 96 -23.55 6.89 -3.84
N GLY A 97 -23.16 6.23 -2.75
CA GLY A 97 -23.08 4.78 -2.66
C GLY A 97 -22.07 4.10 -3.59
N TYR A 98 -21.28 4.88 -4.35
CA TYR A 98 -20.50 4.37 -5.48
C TYR A 98 -19.07 4.86 -5.48
N PHE A 99 -18.27 4.42 -4.51
CA PHE A 99 -16.84 4.53 -4.67
C PHE A 99 -16.20 3.15 -4.70
N TYR A 100 -15.83 2.75 -5.90
CA TYR A 100 -15.11 1.51 -6.15
C TYR A 100 -13.63 1.83 -6.29
N PRO A 101 -12.80 1.41 -5.34
CA PRO A 101 -11.35 1.52 -5.51
C PRO A 101 -10.92 0.62 -6.66
N ARG A 102 -9.90 1.05 -7.38
CA ARG A 102 -9.24 0.20 -8.36
C ARG A 102 -8.24 -0.67 -7.66
N LEU A 103 -8.47 -1.96 -7.71
CA LEU A 103 -7.71 -2.98 -6.99
C LEU A 103 -7.00 -3.92 -7.95
N GLY A 104 -5.77 -4.30 -7.62
CA GLY A 104 -5.00 -5.27 -8.36
C GLY A 104 -4.42 -6.34 -7.45
N TYR A 105 -4.58 -7.61 -7.82
CA TYR A 105 -3.93 -8.70 -7.13
C TYR A 105 -2.46 -8.77 -7.51
N LEU A 106 -1.61 -8.70 -6.49
CA LEU A 106 -0.17 -8.75 -6.66
C LEU A 106 0.27 -10.16 -7.04
N SER A 107 1.27 -10.23 -7.91
CA SER A 107 1.92 -11.48 -8.30
C SER A 107 3.40 -11.44 -7.96
N VAL A 108 4.00 -12.59 -7.74
CA VAL A 108 5.45 -12.70 -7.52
C VAL A 108 6.21 -12.01 -8.66
N GLN A 109 7.22 -11.22 -8.32
CA GLN A 109 8.02 -10.33 -9.16
C GLN A 109 7.41 -8.95 -9.45
N ASP A 110 6.15 -8.68 -9.09
CA ASP A 110 5.62 -7.32 -9.18
C ASP A 110 6.43 -6.34 -8.35
N LYS A 111 6.62 -5.11 -8.87
CA LYS A 111 7.38 -4.05 -8.22
C LYS A 111 6.60 -2.74 -8.25
N PHE A 112 6.55 -2.09 -7.11
CA PHE A 112 5.94 -0.77 -6.96
C PHE A 112 6.64 0.04 -5.88
N THR A 113 6.43 1.35 -5.89
CA THR A 113 6.97 2.29 -4.89
C THR A 113 5.81 2.99 -4.20
N THR A 114 5.84 3.07 -2.87
CA THR A 114 4.78 3.75 -2.10
C THR A 114 5.32 4.39 -0.83
N ASN A 115 4.65 5.45 -0.38
CA ASN A 115 4.81 6.07 0.94
C ASN A 115 3.67 5.70 1.91
N CYS A 116 2.71 4.88 1.48
CA CYS A 116 1.61 4.38 2.30
C CYS A 116 2.10 3.29 3.27
N LEU A 117 2.83 3.69 4.29
CA LEU A 117 3.58 2.81 5.18
C LEU A 117 3.10 2.91 6.63
N CYS A 118 3.29 1.84 7.39
CA CYS A 118 3.23 1.82 8.85
C CYS A 118 4.31 0.89 9.40
N PHE A 119 4.60 0.99 10.69
CA PHE A 119 5.63 0.19 11.35
C PHE A 119 5.28 -0.05 12.82
N ASP A 120 5.90 -1.07 13.40
CA ASP A 120 5.80 -1.36 14.83
C ASP A 120 6.86 -0.55 15.59
N THR A 121 6.42 0.19 16.60
CA THR A 121 7.32 1.02 17.44
C THR A 121 8.32 0.20 18.24
N THR A 122 8.12 -1.11 18.38
CA THR A 122 9.09 -2.03 18.98
C THR A 122 10.24 -2.37 18.05
N GLU A 123 10.03 -2.32 16.73
CA GLU A 123 11.07 -2.59 15.73
C GLU A 123 11.79 -1.30 15.30
N PHE A 124 11.04 -0.22 15.14
CA PHE A 124 11.55 1.09 14.75
C PHE A 124 11.05 2.16 15.71
N ALA A 125 11.94 2.78 16.47
CA ALA A 125 11.57 3.78 17.48
C ALA A 125 10.80 4.99 16.90
N ASN A 126 11.07 5.34 15.64
CA ASN A 126 10.44 6.45 14.92
C ASN A 126 10.67 6.33 13.40
N GLU A 127 10.07 7.25 12.63
CA GLU A 127 10.16 7.30 11.17
C GLU A 127 11.63 7.38 10.68
N LYS A 128 12.45 8.17 11.38
CA LYS A 128 13.87 8.32 11.04
C LYS A 128 14.61 6.98 11.14
N ALA A 129 14.34 6.20 12.17
CA ALA A 129 14.95 4.88 12.35
C ALA A 129 14.57 3.92 11.21
N LEU A 130 13.31 3.96 10.72
CA LEU A 130 12.89 3.21 9.55
C LEU A 130 13.60 3.68 8.28
N MET A 131 13.65 4.99 8.05
CA MET A 131 14.33 5.59 6.88
C MET A 131 15.81 5.23 6.85
N ASP A 132 16.48 5.33 7.99
CA ASP A 132 17.91 5.02 8.14
C ASP A 132 18.16 3.52 7.88
N ALA A 133 17.31 2.64 8.42
CA ALA A 133 17.38 1.20 8.16
C ALA A 133 17.20 0.87 6.68
N TYR A 134 16.25 1.50 6.00
CA TYR A 134 16.05 1.31 4.55
C TYR A 134 17.26 1.77 3.73
N LYS A 135 17.86 2.92 4.10
CA LYS A 135 19.00 3.51 3.39
C LYS A 135 20.34 2.82 3.67
N ALA A 136 20.49 2.26 4.88
CA ALA A 136 21.75 1.68 5.33
C ALA A 136 22.10 0.37 4.59
N ASP A 137 21.11 -0.47 4.28
CA ASP A 137 21.35 -1.78 3.67
C ASP A 137 21.33 -1.73 2.15
N LYS A 138 22.40 -1.16 1.57
CA LYS A 138 22.59 -1.12 0.11
C LYS A 138 22.82 -2.50 -0.51
N LEU A 139 23.33 -3.45 0.27
CA LEU A 139 23.68 -4.79 -0.22
C LEU A 139 22.56 -5.82 0.07
N LYS A 140 21.48 -5.41 0.71
CA LYS A 140 20.37 -6.30 1.12
C LYS A 140 20.78 -7.47 1.99
N THR A 141 21.73 -7.23 2.88
CA THR A 141 22.19 -8.22 3.87
C THR A 141 21.19 -8.37 5.02
N THR A 142 20.41 -7.32 5.30
CA THR A 142 19.32 -7.30 6.29
C THR A 142 18.06 -6.73 5.64
N PRO A 143 17.37 -7.51 4.79
CA PRO A 143 16.25 -6.99 4.05
C PRO A 143 15.12 -6.54 4.96
N LEU A 144 14.45 -5.43 4.60
CA LEU A 144 13.17 -5.05 5.16
C LEU A 144 12.06 -5.69 4.35
N TYR A 145 11.01 -6.09 5.05
CA TYR A 145 9.82 -6.70 4.45
C TYR A 145 8.61 -5.78 4.59
N GLY A 146 7.66 -5.97 3.71
CA GLY A 146 6.34 -5.36 3.79
C GLY A 146 5.28 -6.43 3.86
N GLY A 147 4.20 -6.14 4.54
CA GLY A 147 3.04 -7.03 4.65
C GLY A 147 1.77 -6.27 4.99
N ILE A 148 0.70 -7.02 5.20
CA ILE A 148 -0.60 -6.46 5.58
C ILE A 148 -0.58 -5.81 6.96
N SER A 149 -1.49 -4.87 7.17
CA SER A 149 -1.77 -4.27 8.47
C SER A 149 -3.25 -3.99 8.64
N THR A 150 -3.70 -3.89 9.88
CA THR A 150 -5.08 -3.51 10.22
C THR A 150 -5.43 -2.05 9.89
N MET A 151 -4.48 -1.29 9.36
CA MET A 151 -4.66 0.10 8.90
C MET A 151 -4.70 0.21 7.37
N GLY A 152 -4.59 -0.92 6.65
CA GLY A 152 -4.43 -0.93 5.20
C GLY A 152 -3.05 -0.51 4.70
N ALA A 153 -2.33 0.35 5.41
CA ALA A 153 -0.96 0.74 5.06
C ALA A 153 0.00 -0.46 5.12
N ILE A 154 1.03 -0.48 4.28
CA ILE A 154 2.02 -1.56 4.28
C ILE A 154 2.83 -1.53 5.58
N LYS A 155 2.74 -2.60 6.36
CA LYS A 155 3.54 -2.76 7.57
C LYS A 155 4.97 -3.13 7.20
N VAL A 156 5.91 -2.24 7.50
CA VAL A 156 7.34 -2.49 7.31
C VAL A 156 7.90 -3.16 8.56
N SER A 157 8.64 -4.26 8.37
CA SER A 157 9.27 -5.03 9.45
C SER A 157 10.63 -5.58 9.04
N LYS A 158 11.43 -5.99 10.04
CA LYS A 158 12.70 -6.70 9.85
C LYS A 158 12.53 -8.20 9.62
N THR A 159 11.32 -8.70 9.85
CA THR A 159 10.98 -10.12 9.71
C THR A 159 9.92 -10.27 8.62
N ALA A 160 10.05 -11.29 7.79
CA ALA A 160 9.07 -11.59 6.75
C ALA A 160 7.69 -11.87 7.38
N PRO A 161 6.60 -11.29 6.84
CA PRO A 161 5.26 -11.59 7.29
C PRO A 161 4.89 -13.06 7.01
N THR A 162 4.00 -13.59 7.82
CA THR A 162 3.49 -14.97 7.71
C THR A 162 2.11 -15.02 7.07
N GLU A 163 1.50 -13.87 6.80
CA GLU A 163 0.14 -13.74 6.26
C GLU A 163 0.13 -12.71 5.12
N GLY A 164 -0.66 -13.00 4.09
CA GLY A 164 -0.80 -12.15 2.91
C GLY A 164 0.47 -12.10 2.04
N PRO A 165 0.50 -11.19 1.07
CA PRO A 165 1.65 -11.06 0.17
C PRO A 165 2.90 -10.64 0.95
N VAL A 166 4.01 -11.31 0.69
CA VAL A 166 5.32 -10.98 1.26
C VAL A 166 6.03 -10.03 0.30
N LEU A 167 6.22 -8.81 0.75
CA LEU A 167 6.96 -7.79 0.03
C LEU A 167 8.38 -7.70 0.58
N MET A 168 9.36 -7.53 -0.29
CA MET A 168 10.75 -7.26 0.09
C MET A 168 11.13 -5.86 -0.42
N ALA A 169 11.69 -5.05 0.47
CA ALA A 169 12.19 -3.73 0.10
C ALA A 169 13.39 -3.86 -0.84
N VAL A 170 13.36 -3.17 -1.96
CA VAL A 170 14.42 -3.18 -2.98
C VAL A 170 15.02 -1.79 -3.07
N LEU A 171 16.35 -1.68 -3.00
CA LEU A 171 17.02 -0.43 -3.34
C LEU A 171 17.15 -0.34 -4.86
N GLY A 172 16.63 0.75 -5.43
CA GLY A 172 16.89 1.14 -6.81
C GLY A 172 17.73 2.41 -6.85
N THR A 173 18.30 2.71 -7.98
CA THR A 173 18.86 4.05 -8.26
C THR A 173 17.71 5.05 -8.21
N GLY A 174 17.77 6.03 -7.31
CA GLY A 174 16.71 7.00 -7.07
C GLY A 174 15.58 6.48 -6.13
N ALA A 175 15.73 5.31 -5.54
CA ALA A 175 14.77 4.78 -4.58
C ALA A 175 14.74 5.60 -3.29
N GLY A 176 13.57 5.72 -2.70
CA GLY A 176 13.36 6.34 -1.40
C GLY A 176 12.62 7.66 -1.43
N SER A 177 12.06 8.05 -2.58
CA SER A 177 11.17 9.22 -2.64
C SER A 177 10.07 9.07 -3.69
N MET A 178 8.93 9.67 -3.42
CA MET A 178 7.90 9.96 -4.40
C MET A 178 8.30 11.18 -5.26
N PRO A 179 7.59 11.47 -6.37
CA PRO A 179 7.90 12.62 -7.23
C PRO A 179 7.93 13.97 -6.52
N ASP A 180 7.18 14.13 -5.43
CA ASP A 180 7.16 15.32 -4.58
C ASP A 180 8.28 15.36 -3.53
N GLY A 181 9.19 14.37 -3.53
CA GLY A 181 10.33 14.27 -2.62
C GLY A 181 10.02 13.59 -1.28
N GLN A 182 8.79 13.18 -1.01
CA GLN A 182 8.45 12.44 0.20
C GLN A 182 9.11 11.05 0.20
N PHE A 183 9.52 10.60 1.39
CA PHE A 183 10.12 9.28 1.55
C PHE A 183 9.15 8.18 1.11
N ALA A 184 9.65 7.22 0.36
CA ALA A 184 8.91 6.05 -0.08
C ALA A 184 9.80 4.81 -0.10
N ILE A 185 9.20 3.63 -0.08
CA ILE A 185 9.91 2.36 -0.22
C ILE A 185 9.48 1.68 -1.52
N LYS A 186 10.45 1.22 -2.29
CA LYS A 186 10.23 0.34 -3.42
C LYS A 186 10.17 -1.10 -2.93
N PHE A 187 9.09 -1.78 -3.25
CA PHE A 187 8.87 -3.18 -2.91
C PHE A 187 8.89 -4.07 -4.14
N GLN A 188 9.29 -5.33 -3.93
CA GLN A 188 9.08 -6.44 -4.84
C GLN A 188 8.29 -7.52 -4.11
N VAL A 189 7.28 -8.08 -4.76
CA VAL A 189 6.55 -9.25 -4.25
C VAL A 189 7.44 -10.48 -4.38
N VAL A 190 7.68 -11.19 -3.28
CA VAL A 190 8.53 -12.38 -3.23
C VAL A 190 7.74 -13.65 -2.90
N ALA A 191 6.56 -13.51 -2.30
CA ALA A 191 5.57 -14.57 -2.13
C ALA A 191 4.17 -13.93 -2.07
N ASP A 192 3.15 -14.66 -2.45
CA ASP A 192 1.73 -14.32 -2.48
C ASP A 192 0.87 -15.41 -1.77
#